data_8d85204fc6a01420da3eff968d771534
#
_entry.id   8d85204fc6a01420da3eff968d771534
#
_cell.length_a   1.000
_cell.length_b   1.000
_cell.length_c   1.000
_cell.angle_alpha   90.00
_cell.angle_beta   90.00
_cell.angle_gamma   90.00
#
_symmetry.space_group_name_H-M   'P 1'
#
loop_
_entity.id
_entity.type
_entity.pdbx_description
1 polymer ?
#
loop_
_entity_poly.entity_id
_entity_poly.type
_entity_poly.pdbx_seq_one_letter_code
_entity_poly.pdbx_strand_id
1 'polypeptide(L)'
;AMFHYIETFPEKLHHPKEDHFLFARLRTRRPDAALVLDALEAEHEIGRERFTELKAKWERFREDPAALAALAEGVERYSHFHWRHMRREEDEVLPLAAKALTEEDWTAIDEAFASNSDPVVGVPATKAFRELFRRLVAIAPPPWGVGPEAKPG
;
A
#
# COMPACT_ATOMS: atom_id res chain seq x y z
N ALA A 1 1.84 15.19 -1.19
CA ALA A 1 2.48 14.33 -0.18
C ALA A 1 1.97 12.89 -0.32
N MET A 2 0.70 12.60 0.02
CA MET A 2 0.12 11.25 -0.01
C MET A 2 0.26 10.54 -1.37
N PHE A 3 -0.13 11.18 -2.47
CA PHE A 3 0.04 10.62 -3.82
C PHE A 3 1.48 10.23 -4.15
N HIS A 4 2.45 11.05 -3.72
CA HIS A 4 3.85 10.72 -3.91
C HIS A 4 4.28 9.50 -3.08
N TYR A 5 3.79 9.39 -1.85
CA TYR A 5 4.05 8.23 -0.99
C TYR A 5 3.49 6.95 -1.64
N ILE A 6 2.22 6.95 -2.01
CA ILE A 6 1.55 5.78 -2.61
C ILE A 6 2.29 5.35 -3.90
N GLU A 7 2.60 6.29 -4.79
CA GLU A 7 3.29 6.00 -6.04
C GLU A 7 4.69 5.41 -5.81
N THR A 8 5.41 5.91 -4.79
CA THR A 8 6.81 5.53 -4.58
C THR A 8 6.94 4.23 -3.79
N PHE A 9 6.15 4.03 -2.74
CA PHE A 9 6.34 2.90 -1.84
C PHE A 9 5.41 1.72 -2.16
N PRO A 10 4.09 1.78 -2.01
CA PRO A 10 3.26 0.65 -2.35
C PRO A 10 3.43 0.22 -3.82
N GLU A 11 3.23 1.13 -4.75
CA GLU A 11 3.10 0.77 -6.16
C GLU A 11 4.43 0.39 -6.83
N LYS A 12 5.53 1.09 -6.54
CA LYS A 12 6.83 0.86 -7.22
C LYS A 12 7.78 -0.06 -6.47
N LEU A 13 7.67 -0.15 -5.16
CA LEU A 13 8.64 -0.87 -4.34
C LEU A 13 8.03 -2.06 -3.60
N HIS A 14 6.87 -1.91 -2.98
CA HIS A 14 6.28 -2.92 -2.10
C HIS A 14 5.62 -4.06 -2.90
N HIS A 15 4.56 -3.78 -3.63
CA HIS A 15 3.82 -4.80 -4.40
C HIS A 15 4.70 -5.60 -5.37
N PRO A 16 5.64 -5.01 -6.16
CA PRO A 16 6.53 -5.80 -6.99
C PRO A 16 7.41 -6.77 -6.20
N LYS A 17 7.75 -6.45 -4.95
CA LYS A 17 8.55 -7.35 -4.11
C LYS A 17 7.71 -8.43 -3.47
N GLU A 18 6.46 -8.16 -3.12
CA GLU A 18 5.52 -9.20 -2.73
C GLU A 18 5.36 -10.23 -3.83
N ASP A 19 5.09 -9.79 -5.05
CA ASP A 19 4.93 -10.68 -6.21
C ASP A 19 6.19 -11.52 -6.46
N HIS A 20 7.36 -10.88 -6.51
CA HIS A 20 8.61 -11.53 -6.91
C HIS A 20 9.28 -12.34 -5.80
N PHE A 21 9.10 -11.97 -4.55
CA PHE A 21 9.80 -12.61 -3.43
C PHE A 21 8.88 -13.42 -2.53
N LEU A 22 7.81 -12.83 -2.02
CA LEU A 22 6.90 -13.51 -1.11
C LEU A 22 6.01 -14.51 -1.84
N PHE A 23 5.25 -14.04 -2.84
CA PHE A 23 4.28 -14.87 -3.55
C PHE A 23 4.96 -15.96 -4.39
N ALA A 24 6.07 -15.65 -5.05
CA ALA A 24 6.82 -16.62 -5.82
C ALA A 24 7.32 -17.79 -4.95
N ARG A 25 7.85 -17.50 -3.75
CA ARG A 25 8.29 -18.54 -2.80
C ARG A 25 7.12 -19.31 -2.22
N LEU A 26 6.09 -18.60 -1.80
CA LEU A 26 4.90 -19.24 -1.23
C LEU A 26 4.23 -20.16 -2.27
N ARG A 27 4.13 -19.76 -3.52
CA ARG A 27 3.63 -20.58 -4.63
C ARG A 27 4.41 -21.89 -4.79
N THR A 28 5.73 -21.84 -4.62
CA THR A 28 6.60 -23.01 -4.69
C THR A 28 6.38 -23.95 -3.49
N ARG A 29 6.22 -23.41 -2.29
CA ARG A 29 6.02 -24.19 -1.05
C ARG A 29 4.58 -24.67 -0.87
N ARG A 30 3.62 -23.92 -1.39
CA ARG A 30 2.17 -24.14 -1.26
C ARG A 30 1.48 -23.92 -2.60
N PRO A 31 1.56 -24.89 -3.52
CA PRO A 31 0.87 -24.79 -4.83
C PRO A 31 -0.66 -24.59 -4.71
N ASP A 32 -1.25 -25.05 -3.61
CA ASP A 32 -2.67 -24.87 -3.28
C ASP A 32 -3.04 -23.40 -2.97
N ALA A 33 -2.06 -22.53 -2.67
CA ALA A 33 -2.28 -21.09 -2.50
C ALA A 33 -2.38 -20.33 -3.85
N ALA A 34 -2.16 -20.97 -4.99
CA ALA A 34 -2.08 -20.31 -6.30
C ALA A 34 -3.26 -19.37 -6.56
N LEU A 35 -4.50 -19.80 -6.29
CA LEU A 35 -5.69 -18.99 -6.57
C LEU A 35 -5.73 -17.68 -5.78
N VAL A 36 -5.35 -17.68 -4.51
CA VAL A 36 -5.32 -16.45 -3.70
C VAL A 36 -4.18 -15.53 -4.13
N LEU A 37 -3.03 -16.10 -4.47
CA LEU A 37 -1.87 -15.33 -4.94
C LEU A 37 -2.14 -14.69 -6.31
N ASP A 38 -2.72 -15.44 -7.26
CA ASP A 38 -3.12 -14.89 -8.58
C ASP A 38 -4.13 -13.75 -8.44
N ALA A 39 -5.06 -13.89 -7.50
CA ALA A 39 -6.04 -12.83 -7.24
C ALA A 39 -5.41 -11.57 -6.64
N LEU A 40 -4.43 -11.69 -5.75
CA LEU A 40 -3.72 -10.56 -5.16
C LEU A 40 -2.79 -9.87 -6.17
N GLU A 41 -2.07 -10.64 -7.01
CA GLU A 41 -1.29 -10.09 -8.14
C GLU A 41 -2.20 -9.29 -9.10
N ALA A 42 -3.39 -9.79 -9.40
CA ALA A 42 -4.37 -9.05 -10.20
C ALA A 42 -4.89 -7.79 -9.47
N GLU A 43 -5.03 -7.84 -8.15
CA GLU A 43 -5.41 -6.66 -7.34
C GLU A 43 -4.30 -5.59 -7.34
N HIS A 44 -3.01 -5.95 -7.40
CA HIS A 44 -1.92 -4.99 -7.58
C HIS A 44 -2.07 -4.20 -8.89
N GLU A 45 -2.40 -4.87 -10.02
CA GLU A 45 -2.66 -4.19 -11.30
C GLU A 45 -3.88 -3.26 -11.20
N ILE A 46 -4.99 -3.75 -10.65
CA ILE A 46 -6.21 -2.95 -10.44
C ILE A 46 -5.92 -1.75 -9.53
N GLY A 47 -5.08 -1.92 -8.51
CA GLY A 47 -4.65 -0.85 -7.61
C GLY A 47 -3.92 0.27 -8.35
N ARG A 48 -3.00 -0.07 -9.25
CA ARG A 48 -2.28 0.89 -10.11
C ARG A 48 -3.22 1.67 -11.04
N GLU A 49 -4.19 1.00 -11.65
CA GLU A 49 -5.20 1.65 -12.49
C GLU A 49 -6.04 2.63 -11.67
N ARG A 50 -6.55 2.20 -10.54
CA ARG A 50 -7.35 3.04 -9.61
C ARG A 50 -6.57 4.23 -9.08
N PHE A 51 -5.28 4.04 -8.79
CA PHE A 51 -4.42 5.14 -8.37
C PHE A 51 -4.22 6.16 -9.49
N THR A 52 -4.07 5.71 -10.72
CA THR A 52 -3.98 6.59 -11.90
C THR A 52 -5.26 7.41 -12.09
N GLU A 53 -6.43 6.78 -11.96
CA GLU A 53 -7.73 7.47 -11.99
C GLU A 53 -7.86 8.49 -10.85
N LEU A 54 -7.42 8.13 -9.64
CA LEU A 54 -7.44 9.03 -8.49
C LEU A 54 -6.53 10.25 -8.69
N LYS A 55 -5.34 10.06 -9.29
CA LYS A 55 -4.46 11.16 -9.66
C LYS A 55 -5.13 12.11 -10.65
N ALA A 56 -5.81 11.60 -11.67
CA ALA A 56 -6.54 12.43 -12.62
C ALA A 56 -7.66 13.25 -11.95
N LYS A 57 -8.41 12.65 -11.00
CA LYS A 57 -9.41 13.36 -10.19
C LYS A 57 -8.80 14.46 -9.33
N TRP A 58 -7.62 14.20 -8.75
CA TRP A 58 -6.88 15.20 -7.99
C TRP A 58 -6.43 16.39 -8.85
N GLU A 59 -5.85 16.14 -10.03
CA GLU A 59 -5.46 17.22 -10.94
C GLU A 59 -6.66 18.06 -11.37
N ARG A 60 -7.79 17.40 -11.69
CA ARG A 60 -9.03 18.12 -12.01
C ARG A 60 -9.52 18.98 -10.85
N PHE A 61 -9.48 18.49 -9.63
CA PHE A 61 -9.84 19.28 -8.44
C PHE A 61 -8.93 20.49 -8.25
N ARG A 62 -7.65 20.37 -8.58
CA ARG A 62 -6.71 21.51 -8.50
C ARG A 62 -7.06 22.64 -9.49
N GLU A 63 -7.65 22.29 -10.61
CA GLU A 63 -8.09 23.24 -11.64
C GLU A 63 -9.50 23.79 -11.36
N ASP A 64 -10.38 22.94 -10.83
CA ASP A 64 -11.77 23.26 -10.55
C ASP A 64 -12.19 22.72 -9.17
N PRO A 65 -12.36 23.60 -8.16
CA PRO A 65 -12.82 23.21 -6.84
C PRO A 65 -14.20 22.52 -6.82
N ALA A 66 -15.05 22.71 -7.84
CA ALA A 66 -16.32 22.01 -7.94
C ALA A 66 -16.17 20.49 -8.11
N ALA A 67 -14.99 20.01 -8.52
CA ALA A 67 -14.67 18.59 -8.63
C ALA A 67 -14.40 17.88 -7.28
N LEU A 68 -14.53 18.57 -6.13
CA LEU A 68 -14.24 18.00 -4.80
C LEU A 68 -15.04 16.71 -4.52
N ALA A 69 -16.31 16.67 -4.84
CA ALA A 69 -17.15 15.49 -4.61
C ALA A 69 -16.64 14.25 -5.38
N ALA A 70 -16.22 14.43 -6.63
CA ALA A 70 -15.67 13.35 -7.45
C ALA A 70 -14.29 12.88 -6.91
N LEU A 71 -13.49 13.78 -6.37
CA LEU A 71 -12.23 13.43 -5.70
C LEU A 71 -12.50 12.65 -4.43
N ALA A 72 -13.42 13.11 -3.56
CA ALA A 72 -13.77 12.45 -2.31
C ALA A 72 -14.25 11.01 -2.55
N GLU A 73 -15.15 10.81 -3.51
CA GLU A 73 -15.60 9.48 -3.92
C GLU A 73 -14.43 8.60 -4.42
N GLY A 74 -13.50 9.19 -5.18
CA GLY A 74 -12.31 8.50 -5.66
C GLY A 74 -11.41 8.03 -4.52
N VAL A 75 -11.16 8.89 -3.53
CA VAL A 75 -10.39 8.56 -2.32
C VAL A 75 -11.05 7.43 -1.55
N GLU A 76 -12.37 7.50 -1.32
CA GLU A 76 -13.11 6.47 -0.60
C GLU A 76 -13.02 5.11 -1.29
N ARG A 77 -13.26 5.05 -2.59
CA ARG A 77 -13.17 3.80 -3.38
C ARG A 77 -11.75 3.22 -3.36
N TYR A 78 -10.73 4.06 -3.50
CA TYR A 78 -9.34 3.64 -3.46
C TYR A 78 -8.98 3.09 -2.07
N SER A 79 -9.34 3.78 -1.00
CA SER A 79 -9.08 3.37 0.37
C SER A 79 -9.77 2.04 0.71
N HIS A 80 -11.05 1.88 0.37
CA HIS A 80 -11.79 0.63 0.58
C HIS A 80 -11.18 -0.56 -0.17
N PHE A 81 -10.66 -0.31 -1.38
CA PHE A 81 -9.98 -1.34 -2.15
C PHE A 81 -8.71 -1.80 -1.45
N HIS A 82 -7.84 -0.88 -1.03
CA HIS A 82 -6.60 -1.20 -0.35
C HIS A 82 -6.82 -1.88 1.01
N TRP A 83 -7.81 -1.42 1.78
CA TRP A 83 -8.16 -2.08 3.04
C TRP A 83 -8.55 -3.56 2.86
N ARG A 84 -9.33 -3.88 1.84
CA ARG A 84 -9.68 -5.28 1.55
C ARG A 84 -8.49 -6.09 1.07
N HIS A 85 -7.64 -5.49 0.24
CA HIS A 85 -6.43 -6.10 -0.26
C HIS A 85 -5.48 -6.46 0.90
N MET A 86 -5.09 -5.52 1.73
CA MET A 86 -4.25 -5.75 2.90
C MET A 86 -4.84 -6.80 3.86
N ARG A 87 -6.16 -6.76 4.08
CA ARG A 87 -6.80 -7.79 4.92
C ARG A 87 -6.68 -9.19 4.34
N ARG A 88 -6.79 -9.34 3.04
CA ARG A 88 -6.59 -10.65 2.42
C ARG A 88 -5.17 -11.14 2.58
N GLU A 89 -4.19 -10.27 2.47
CA GLU A 89 -2.78 -10.62 2.74
C GLU A 89 -2.59 -11.04 4.20
N GLU A 90 -3.10 -10.25 5.13
CA GLU A 90 -2.99 -10.53 6.57
C GLU A 90 -3.75 -11.80 6.99
N ASP A 91 -4.94 -12.03 6.46
CA ASP A 91 -5.81 -13.12 6.87
C ASP A 91 -5.52 -14.44 6.13
N GLU A 92 -5.11 -14.38 4.86
CA GLU A 92 -4.96 -15.56 4.00
C GLU A 92 -3.48 -15.87 3.67
N VAL A 93 -2.66 -14.86 3.31
CA VAL A 93 -1.29 -15.09 2.82
C VAL A 93 -0.27 -15.20 3.93
N LEU A 94 -0.21 -14.22 4.85
CA LEU A 94 0.80 -14.21 5.91
C LEU A 94 0.73 -15.43 6.83
N PRO A 95 -0.45 -15.96 7.23
CA PRO A 95 -0.53 -17.19 8.00
C PRO A 95 -0.05 -18.43 7.25
N LEU A 96 -0.23 -18.48 5.92
CA LEU A 96 0.31 -19.56 5.08
C LEU A 96 1.82 -19.44 4.95
N ALA A 97 2.32 -18.23 4.70
CA ALA A 97 3.75 -17.95 4.59
C ALA A 97 4.50 -18.32 5.89
N ALA A 98 3.96 -17.90 7.04
CA ALA A 98 4.55 -18.22 8.34
C ALA A 98 4.68 -19.74 8.63
N LYS A 99 3.82 -20.56 8.03
CA LYS A 99 3.83 -22.01 8.19
C LYS A 99 4.65 -22.76 7.15
N ALA A 100 4.82 -22.18 5.98
CA ALA A 100 5.36 -22.89 4.81
C ALA A 100 6.75 -22.45 4.38
N LEU A 101 7.11 -21.18 4.62
CA LEU A 101 8.41 -20.65 4.22
C LEU A 101 9.51 -21.06 5.18
N THR A 102 10.70 -21.33 4.64
CA THR A 102 11.91 -21.66 5.42
C THR A 102 12.63 -20.40 5.88
N GLU A 103 13.63 -20.55 6.76
CA GLU A 103 14.49 -19.44 7.20
C GLU A 103 15.23 -18.79 6.00
N GLU A 104 15.66 -19.59 5.02
CA GLU A 104 16.31 -19.08 3.82
C GLU A 104 15.33 -18.28 2.94
N ASP A 105 14.07 -18.73 2.84
CA ASP A 105 13.03 -17.98 2.12
C ASP A 105 12.80 -16.61 2.79
N TRP A 106 12.67 -16.59 4.13
CA TRP A 106 12.49 -15.35 4.90
C TRP A 106 13.69 -14.42 4.80
N THR A 107 14.92 -14.96 4.89
CA THR A 107 16.15 -14.17 4.72
C THR A 107 16.15 -13.44 3.38
N ALA A 108 15.82 -14.13 2.31
CA ALA A 108 15.78 -13.52 0.98
C ALA A 108 14.64 -12.50 0.79
N ILE A 109 13.50 -12.70 1.48
CA ILE A 109 12.40 -11.72 1.52
C ILE A 109 12.86 -10.48 2.28
N ASP A 110 13.42 -10.64 3.48
CA ASP A 110 13.90 -9.55 4.32
C ASP A 110 14.97 -8.70 3.59
N GLU A 111 15.93 -9.32 2.93
CA GLU A 111 16.94 -8.63 2.12
C GLU A 111 16.30 -7.80 1.00
N ALA A 112 15.30 -8.36 0.31
CA ALA A 112 14.59 -7.65 -0.73
C ALA A 112 13.85 -6.44 -0.19
N PHE A 113 13.13 -6.59 0.93
CA PHE A 113 12.34 -5.52 1.54
C PHE A 113 13.19 -4.48 2.28
N ALA A 114 14.33 -4.86 2.86
CA ALA A 114 15.25 -3.93 3.53
C ALA A 114 15.72 -2.79 2.63
N SER A 115 15.74 -2.99 1.31
CA SER A 115 16.11 -1.95 0.34
C SER A 115 15.01 -0.90 0.08
N ASN A 116 13.79 -1.07 0.61
CA ASN A 116 12.67 -0.16 0.33
C ASN A 116 12.84 1.24 0.92
N SER A 117 13.56 1.35 2.05
CA SER A 117 13.69 2.64 2.77
C SER A 117 12.36 3.34 3.03
N ASP A 118 11.29 2.56 3.24
CA ASP A 118 9.93 3.08 3.47
C ASP A 118 9.89 3.87 4.78
N PRO A 119 9.43 5.12 4.78
CA PRO A 119 9.39 5.96 5.98
C PRO A 119 8.37 5.51 7.03
N VAL A 120 7.41 4.65 6.65
CA VAL A 120 6.35 4.16 7.55
C VAL A 120 6.75 2.83 8.19
N VAL A 121 7.57 2.01 7.51
CA VAL A 121 7.93 0.66 7.94
C VAL A 121 9.43 0.55 8.30
N GLY A 122 9.82 1.05 9.46
CA GLY A 122 10.97 0.58 10.24
C GLY A 122 12.40 0.78 9.73
N VAL A 123 12.64 1.29 8.53
CA VAL A 123 13.99 1.57 8.01
C VAL A 123 14.33 3.06 8.17
N PRO A 124 15.61 3.46 8.41
CA PRO A 124 15.97 4.87 8.52
C PRO A 124 15.56 5.65 7.27
N ALA A 125 14.39 6.27 7.33
CA ALA A 125 13.86 7.06 6.23
C ALA A 125 14.78 8.23 5.89
N THR A 126 14.87 8.58 4.60
CA THR A 126 15.55 9.81 4.17
C THR A 126 14.92 11.03 4.86
N LYS A 127 15.67 12.16 4.94
CA LYS A 127 15.14 13.40 5.52
C LYS A 127 13.81 13.82 4.87
N ALA A 128 13.70 13.68 3.55
CA ALA A 128 12.50 14.03 2.80
C ALA A 128 11.28 13.18 3.21
N PHE A 129 11.47 11.89 3.44
CA PHE A 129 10.38 11.00 3.86
C PHE A 129 9.99 11.16 5.32
N ARG A 130 10.92 11.46 6.21
CA ARG A 130 10.59 11.85 7.60
C ARG A 130 9.74 13.11 7.64
N GLU A 131 10.06 14.09 6.79
CA GLU A 131 9.27 15.31 6.67
C GLU A 131 7.87 15.03 6.10
N LEU A 132 7.77 14.17 5.09
CA LEU A 132 6.50 13.71 4.54
C LEU A 132 5.64 13.03 5.61
N PHE A 133 6.18 12.07 6.35
CA PHE A 133 5.49 11.40 7.44
C PHE A 133 5.00 12.38 8.51
N ARG A 134 5.85 13.32 8.94
CA ARG A 134 5.45 14.35 9.90
C ARG A 134 4.26 15.18 9.41
N ARG A 135 4.25 15.55 8.13
CA ARG A 135 3.12 16.26 7.53
C ARG A 135 1.85 15.44 7.52
N LEU A 136 1.94 14.16 7.16
CA LEU A 136 0.78 13.26 7.18
C LEU A 136 0.19 13.13 8.58
N VAL A 137 1.02 12.88 9.59
CA VAL A 137 0.60 12.80 11.00
C VAL A 137 0.01 14.13 11.49
N ALA A 138 0.58 15.25 11.07
CA ALA A 138 0.12 16.59 11.50
C ALA A 138 -1.24 16.98 10.92
N ILE A 139 -1.65 16.42 9.78
CA ILE A 139 -2.94 16.73 9.13
C ILE A 139 -4.00 15.66 9.36
N ALA A 140 -3.61 14.42 9.63
CA ALA A 140 -4.55 13.33 9.88
C ALA A 140 -5.24 13.51 11.24
N PRO A 141 -6.58 13.34 11.31
CA PRO A 141 -7.29 13.41 12.58
C PRO A 141 -6.99 12.20 13.47
N PRO A 142 -7.25 12.27 14.79
CA PRO A 142 -7.20 11.09 15.65
C PRO A 142 -8.15 9.98 15.16
N PRO A 143 -7.81 8.69 15.30
CA PRO A 143 -6.60 8.18 15.97
C PRO A 143 -5.36 8.09 15.06
N TRP A 144 -5.46 8.49 13.79
CA TRP A 144 -4.44 8.30 12.75
C TRP A 144 -3.31 9.34 12.79
N GLY A 145 -3.55 10.47 13.46
CA GLY A 145 -2.60 11.56 13.59
C GLY A 145 -2.97 12.52 14.70
N VAL A 146 -2.35 13.70 14.68
CA VAL A 146 -2.53 14.80 15.65
C VAL A 146 -3.14 16.04 15.01
N GLY A 147 -3.69 15.90 13.81
CA GLY A 147 -4.40 16.97 13.12
C GLY A 147 -5.75 17.32 13.75
N PRO A 148 -6.42 18.34 13.25
CA PRO A 148 -7.74 18.73 13.76
C PRO A 148 -8.76 17.61 13.55
N GLU A 149 -9.67 17.44 14.50
CA GLU A 149 -10.78 16.50 14.36
C GLU A 149 -11.57 16.78 13.08
N ALA A 150 -11.96 15.70 12.38
CA ALA A 150 -12.84 15.83 11.22
C ALA A 150 -14.17 16.45 11.68
N LYS A 151 -14.58 17.55 11.06
CA LYS A 151 -15.90 18.11 11.34
C LYS A 151 -16.95 17.10 10.91
N PRO A 152 -17.92 16.78 11.77
CA PRO A 152 -19.04 15.95 11.34
C PRO A 152 -19.73 16.66 10.16
N GLY A 153 -19.87 15.95 9.03
CA GLY A 153 -20.61 16.40 7.86
C GLY A 153 -22.10 16.34 8.10
#